data_a01c7a7a92c15ec05f7091b149b67131
#
_entry.id   a01c7a7a92c15ec05f7091b149b67131
#
_cell.length_a   1.000
_cell.length_b   1.000
_cell.length_c   1.000
_cell.angle_alpha   90.00
_cell.angle_beta   90.00
_cell.angle_gamma   90.00
#
_symmetry.space_group_name_H-M   'P 1'
#
loop_
_entity.id
_entity.type
_entity.pdbx_description
1 polymer ?
#
loop_
_entity_poly.entity_id
_entity_poly.type
_entity_poly.pdbx_seq_one_letter_code
_entity_poly.pdbx_strand_id
1 'polypeptide(L)'
;MNDFVEFSTQNWLLFLALFAITGMLIGGEVLRKMRGVSSLSAAEALRLINDQEALILDVRDGGEYKEGHIPQARHIPLGALRDRLGELTKAKDKPIVVYCRNGATSQAACAQIKKSGIVDVYSLSGGLSAWQEANLPVSRKKS
;
A
#
# COMPACT_ATOMS: atom_id res chain seq x y z
N MET A 1 -15.91 -39.72 -27.11
CA MET A 1 -16.66 -38.55 -26.66
C MET A 1 -17.74 -38.91 -25.66
N ASN A 2 -18.38 -40.05 -25.81
CA ASN A 2 -19.41 -40.53 -24.87
C ASN A 2 -18.84 -40.86 -23.49
N ASP A 3 -17.64 -41.44 -23.42
CA ASP A 3 -16.98 -41.79 -22.16
C ASP A 3 -16.64 -40.56 -21.28
N PHE A 4 -16.31 -39.46 -21.91
CA PHE A 4 -16.03 -38.23 -21.19
C PHE A 4 -17.31 -37.60 -20.63
N VAL A 5 -18.40 -37.65 -21.39
CA VAL A 5 -19.70 -37.11 -20.94
C VAL A 5 -20.23 -37.99 -19.78
N GLU A 6 -20.10 -39.31 -19.88
CA GLU A 6 -20.52 -40.24 -18.85
C GLU A 6 -19.68 -40.09 -17.58
N PHE A 7 -18.37 -39.93 -17.71
CA PHE A 7 -17.46 -39.67 -16.61
C PHE A 7 -17.79 -38.34 -15.92
N SER A 8 -18.07 -37.28 -16.68
CA SER A 8 -18.39 -35.95 -16.12
C SER A 8 -19.74 -35.94 -15.40
N THR A 9 -20.74 -36.70 -15.90
CA THR A 9 -22.04 -36.81 -15.25
C THR A 9 -22.01 -37.62 -13.96
N GLN A 10 -21.17 -38.68 -13.93
CA GLN A 10 -20.97 -39.47 -12.72
C GLN A 10 -20.19 -38.74 -11.63
N ASN A 11 -19.31 -37.81 -12.02
CA ASN A 11 -18.42 -37.10 -11.11
C ASN A 11 -18.71 -35.59 -11.05
N TRP A 12 -19.93 -35.19 -11.36
CA TRP A 12 -20.32 -33.76 -11.41
C TRP A 12 -19.98 -32.99 -10.12
N LEU A 13 -20.07 -33.63 -8.96
CA LEU A 13 -19.71 -33.09 -7.67
C LEU A 13 -18.22 -32.67 -7.59
N LEU A 14 -17.33 -33.49 -8.21
CA LEU A 14 -15.90 -33.20 -8.26
C LEU A 14 -15.61 -31.99 -9.17
N PHE A 15 -16.29 -31.91 -10.30
CA PHE A 15 -16.18 -30.72 -11.18
C PHE A 15 -16.72 -29.47 -10.52
N LEU A 16 -17.83 -29.58 -9.80
CA LEU A 16 -18.40 -28.47 -9.06
C LEU A 16 -17.46 -27.99 -7.95
N ALA A 17 -16.84 -28.91 -7.20
CA ALA A 17 -15.84 -28.59 -6.20
C ALA A 17 -14.59 -27.93 -6.82
N LEU A 18 -14.12 -28.44 -7.96
CA LEU A 18 -13.00 -27.89 -8.69
C LEU A 18 -13.28 -26.46 -9.14
N PHE A 19 -14.46 -26.20 -9.73
CA PHE A 19 -14.87 -24.87 -10.14
C PHE A 19 -15.01 -23.91 -8.95
N ALA A 20 -15.56 -24.37 -7.83
CA ALA A 20 -15.71 -23.58 -6.62
C ALA A 20 -14.34 -23.20 -6.03
N ILE A 21 -13.41 -24.14 -5.95
CA ILE A 21 -12.05 -23.88 -5.45
C ILE A 21 -11.30 -22.92 -6.38
N THR A 22 -11.36 -23.16 -7.68
CA THR A 22 -10.71 -22.30 -8.68
C THR A 22 -11.30 -20.89 -8.64
N GLY A 23 -12.62 -20.77 -8.58
CA GLY A 23 -13.30 -19.48 -8.43
C GLY A 23 -12.93 -18.75 -7.16
N MET A 24 -12.78 -19.48 -6.04
CA MET A 24 -12.38 -18.91 -4.76
C MET A 24 -10.92 -18.41 -4.80
N LEU A 25 -10.02 -19.18 -5.43
CA LEU A 25 -8.61 -18.79 -5.57
C LEU A 25 -8.46 -17.56 -6.47
N ILE A 26 -9.09 -17.56 -7.64
CA ILE A 26 -9.05 -16.44 -8.58
C ILE A 26 -9.74 -15.22 -7.98
N GLY A 27 -10.90 -15.38 -7.38
CA GLY A 27 -11.65 -14.32 -6.73
C GLY A 27 -10.86 -13.70 -5.57
N GLY A 28 -10.21 -14.52 -4.76
CA GLY A 28 -9.34 -14.07 -3.67
C GLY A 28 -8.15 -13.25 -4.18
N GLU A 29 -7.53 -13.69 -5.26
CA GLU A 29 -6.40 -12.97 -5.87
C GLU A 29 -6.84 -11.62 -6.49
N VAL A 30 -7.97 -11.62 -7.19
CA VAL A 30 -8.54 -10.40 -7.77
C VAL A 30 -8.93 -9.40 -6.68
N LEU A 31 -9.60 -9.86 -5.61
CA LEU A 31 -9.95 -9.01 -4.47
C LEU A 31 -8.71 -8.48 -3.75
N ARG A 32 -7.68 -9.31 -3.61
CA ARG A 32 -6.41 -8.89 -3.01
C ARG A 32 -5.71 -7.83 -3.86
N LYS A 33 -5.69 -7.98 -5.19
CA LYS A 33 -5.18 -6.95 -6.12
C LYS A 33 -6.01 -5.67 -6.08
N MET A 34 -7.32 -5.78 -6.00
CA MET A 34 -8.20 -4.60 -5.92
C MET A 34 -8.10 -3.87 -4.58
N ARG A 35 -7.83 -4.59 -3.50
CA ARG A 35 -7.59 -4.03 -2.16
C ARG A 35 -6.11 -3.80 -1.88
N GLY A 36 -5.25 -4.28 -2.75
CA GLY A 36 -3.80 -4.22 -2.59
C GLY A 36 -3.30 -2.79 -2.55
N VAL A 37 -2.35 -2.57 -1.66
CA VAL A 37 -1.61 -1.32 -1.59
C VAL A 37 -0.58 -1.32 -2.72
N SER A 38 -0.63 -0.31 -3.56
CA SER A 38 0.39 -0.11 -4.59
C SER A 38 1.68 0.34 -3.95
N SER A 39 2.79 -0.27 -4.34
CA SER A 39 4.13 0.07 -3.85
C SER A 39 4.91 0.79 -4.94
N LEU A 40 5.70 1.78 -4.54
CA LEU A 40 6.60 2.54 -5.42
C LEU A 40 8.04 2.31 -4.99
N SER A 41 8.96 2.25 -5.96
CA SER A 41 10.38 2.36 -5.68
C SER A 41 10.74 3.79 -5.25
N ALA A 42 11.94 3.98 -4.67
CA ALA A 42 12.40 5.30 -4.29
C ALA A 42 12.45 6.26 -5.49
N ALA A 43 12.86 5.79 -6.67
CA ALA A 43 12.90 6.59 -7.89
C ALA A 43 11.48 6.99 -8.37
N GLU A 44 10.55 6.07 -8.34
CA GLU A 44 9.14 6.32 -8.71
C GLU A 44 8.48 7.29 -7.73
N ALA A 45 8.74 7.12 -6.43
CA ALA A 45 8.25 8.02 -5.40
C ALA A 45 8.79 9.43 -5.58
N LEU A 46 10.08 9.56 -5.88
CA LEU A 46 10.71 10.85 -6.14
C LEU A 46 10.08 11.58 -7.33
N ARG A 47 9.79 10.84 -8.41
CA ARG A 47 9.07 11.40 -9.58
C ARG A 47 7.69 11.92 -9.17
N LEU A 48 6.95 11.11 -8.44
CA LEU A 48 5.60 11.48 -8.01
C LEU A 48 5.61 12.73 -7.12
N ILE A 49 6.59 12.85 -6.23
CA ILE A 49 6.78 14.01 -5.37
C ILE A 49 7.09 15.26 -6.20
N ASN A 50 7.99 15.14 -7.18
CA ASN A 50 8.42 16.27 -7.99
C ASN A 50 7.36 16.71 -9.02
N ASP A 51 6.71 15.74 -9.68
CA ASP A 51 5.80 16.02 -10.80
C ASP A 51 4.38 16.33 -10.35
N GLN A 52 3.92 15.73 -9.25
CA GLN A 52 2.55 15.85 -8.78
C GLN A 52 2.42 16.43 -7.37
N GLU A 53 3.51 16.90 -6.80
CA GLU A 53 3.53 17.46 -5.44
C GLU A 53 2.93 16.51 -4.40
N ALA A 54 3.28 15.21 -4.49
CA ALA A 54 2.74 14.19 -3.60
C ALA A 54 2.99 14.53 -2.13
N LEU A 55 2.00 14.30 -1.29
CA LEU A 55 2.15 14.39 0.16
C LEU A 55 2.97 13.20 0.65
N ILE A 56 4.01 13.45 1.40
CA ILE A 56 4.85 12.42 2.01
C ILE A 56 4.41 12.23 3.46
N LEU A 57 4.10 11.00 3.83
CA LEU A 57 3.62 10.65 5.16
C LEU A 57 4.57 9.66 5.84
N ASP A 58 5.12 10.05 6.97
CA ASP A 58 5.93 9.21 7.85
C ASP A 58 5.04 8.63 8.94
N VAL A 59 4.92 7.30 9.00
CA VAL A 59 4.09 6.59 9.98
C VAL A 59 4.91 5.91 11.07
N ARG A 60 6.20 6.23 11.15
CA ARG A 60 7.09 5.75 12.21
C ARG A 60 6.81 6.46 13.53
N ASP A 61 7.46 6.03 14.61
CA ASP A 61 7.36 6.74 15.89
C ASP A 61 8.10 8.09 15.87
N GLY A 62 7.85 8.92 16.90
CA GLY A 62 8.43 10.27 16.96
C GLY A 62 9.94 10.28 17.12
N GLY A 63 10.53 9.27 17.77
CA GLY A 63 11.97 9.14 17.92
C GLY A 63 12.66 8.90 16.59
N GLU A 64 12.15 7.97 15.80
CA GLU A 64 12.67 7.67 14.47
C GLU A 64 12.55 8.86 13.51
N TYR A 65 11.42 9.56 13.56
CA TYR A 65 11.21 10.77 12.77
C TYR A 65 12.24 11.85 13.06
N LYS A 66 12.57 12.06 14.32
CA LYS A 66 13.56 13.07 14.74
C LYS A 66 14.98 12.71 14.33
N GLU A 67 15.31 11.44 14.26
CA GLU A 67 16.63 10.96 13.83
C GLU A 67 16.89 11.18 12.35
N GLY A 68 15.85 11.23 11.55
CA GLY A 68 15.94 11.51 10.13
C GLY A 68 14.66 11.09 9.40
N HIS A 69 14.19 11.93 8.50
CA HIS A 69 12.99 11.70 7.70
C HIS A 69 13.15 12.29 6.30
N ILE A 70 12.30 11.87 5.39
CA ILE A 70 12.27 12.45 4.04
C ILE A 70 11.90 13.94 4.17
N PRO A 71 12.60 14.85 3.49
CA PRO A 71 12.29 16.28 3.56
C PRO A 71 10.82 16.55 3.24
N GLN A 72 10.20 17.44 4.00
CA GLN A 72 8.78 17.84 3.90
C GLN A 72 7.78 16.72 4.27
N ALA A 73 8.24 15.62 4.83
CA ALA A 73 7.36 14.55 5.28
C ALA A 73 6.51 15.01 6.46
N ARG A 74 5.21 14.77 6.37
CA ARG A 74 4.29 14.95 7.51
C ARG A 74 4.41 13.71 8.40
N HIS A 75 4.48 13.92 9.70
CA HIS A 75 4.58 12.85 10.66
C HIS A 75 3.24 12.55 11.32
N ILE A 76 2.71 11.36 11.07
CA ILE A 76 1.55 10.82 11.77
C ILE A 76 1.86 9.36 12.10
N PRO A 77 2.19 9.04 13.37
CA PRO A 77 2.45 7.65 13.75
C PRO A 77 1.25 6.75 13.44
N LEU A 78 1.50 5.50 13.11
CA LEU A 78 0.45 4.53 12.76
C LEU A 78 -0.65 4.46 13.82
N GLY A 79 -0.29 4.51 15.10
CA GLY A 79 -1.25 4.48 16.21
C GLY A 79 -2.17 5.69 16.29
N ALA A 80 -1.76 6.84 15.76
CA ALA A 80 -2.54 8.06 15.72
C ALA A 80 -3.25 8.28 14.37
N LEU A 81 -2.97 7.46 13.37
CA LEU A 81 -3.43 7.68 12.00
C LEU A 81 -4.96 7.70 11.88
N ARG A 82 -5.63 6.78 12.56
CA ARG A 82 -7.10 6.69 12.52
C ARG A 82 -7.77 7.98 12.98
N ASP A 83 -7.27 8.60 14.04
CA ASP A 83 -7.82 9.83 14.60
C ASP A 83 -7.43 11.07 13.79
N ARG A 84 -6.41 10.97 12.96
CA ARG A 84 -5.87 12.09 12.18
C ARG A 84 -6.10 11.96 10.68
N LEU A 85 -6.94 11.04 10.24
CA LEU A 85 -7.28 10.86 8.81
C LEU A 85 -7.88 12.13 8.18
N GLY A 86 -8.55 12.97 8.97
CA GLY A 86 -9.08 14.25 8.51
C GLY A 86 -8.02 15.21 7.98
N GLU A 87 -6.79 15.16 8.47
CA GLU A 87 -5.68 15.96 7.95
C GLU A 87 -5.28 15.55 6.53
N LEU A 88 -5.45 14.25 6.19
CA LEU A 88 -5.14 13.70 4.88
C LEU A 88 -6.25 13.96 3.86
N THR A 89 -7.50 14.02 4.30
CA THR A 89 -8.63 14.30 3.40
C THR A 89 -8.56 15.68 2.77
N LYS A 90 -7.89 16.64 3.44
CA LYS A 90 -7.63 17.97 2.88
C LYS A 90 -6.68 17.94 1.69
N ALA A 91 -5.85 16.91 1.59
CA ALA A 91 -4.87 16.73 0.52
C ALA A 91 -5.26 15.62 -0.46
N LYS A 92 -6.53 15.21 -0.52
CA LYS A 92 -7.02 14.08 -1.34
C LYS A 92 -6.83 14.28 -2.85
N ASP A 93 -6.63 15.52 -3.31
CA ASP A 93 -6.37 15.84 -4.71
C ASP A 93 -4.90 15.58 -5.11
N LYS A 94 -4.06 15.27 -4.15
CA LYS A 94 -2.64 14.95 -4.37
C LYS A 94 -2.38 13.49 -4.03
N PRO A 95 -1.45 12.81 -4.74
CA PRO A 95 -1.00 11.50 -4.34
C PRO A 95 -0.39 11.53 -2.94
N ILE A 96 -0.55 10.45 -2.19
CA ILE A 96 0.05 10.29 -0.87
C ILE A 96 1.06 9.16 -0.94
N VAL A 97 2.30 9.42 -0.59
CA VAL A 97 3.36 8.43 -0.46
C VAL A 97 3.60 8.19 1.03
N VAL A 98 3.29 6.99 1.48
CA VAL A 98 3.44 6.59 2.88
C VAL A 98 4.70 5.75 3.03
N TYR A 99 5.52 6.06 4.02
CA TYR A 99 6.71 5.26 4.28
C TYR A 99 6.88 4.98 5.78
N CYS A 100 7.56 3.88 6.05
CA CYS A 100 8.06 3.51 7.36
C CYS A 100 9.53 3.14 7.23
N ARG A 101 10.08 2.38 8.17
CA ARG A 101 11.49 2.00 8.14
C ARG A 101 11.83 1.05 6.98
N ASN A 102 11.01 0.01 6.78
CA ASN A 102 11.27 -1.09 5.84
C ASN A 102 10.11 -1.43 4.89
N GLY A 103 9.00 -0.74 4.98
CA GLY A 103 7.83 -0.94 4.11
C GLY A 103 6.69 -1.78 4.68
N ALA A 104 6.85 -2.48 5.80
CA ALA A 104 5.82 -3.33 6.37
C ALA A 104 4.67 -2.54 7.02
N THR A 105 4.99 -1.59 7.88
CA THR A 105 4.02 -0.74 8.59
C THR A 105 3.29 0.20 7.65
N SER A 106 3.96 0.71 6.62
CA SER A 106 3.36 1.62 5.64
C SER A 106 2.23 0.98 4.84
N GLN A 107 2.28 -0.32 4.60
CA GLN A 107 1.19 -1.03 3.92
C GLN A 107 -0.08 -1.04 4.76
N ALA A 108 0.03 -1.28 6.06
CA ALA A 108 -1.11 -1.20 6.98
C ALA A 108 -1.68 0.23 7.05
N ALA A 109 -0.82 1.24 7.06
CA ALA A 109 -1.22 2.64 7.01
C ALA A 109 -1.97 2.97 5.72
N CYS A 110 -1.45 2.56 4.58
CA CYS A 110 -2.11 2.75 3.28
C CYS A 110 -3.50 2.09 3.23
N ALA A 111 -3.64 0.89 3.80
CA ALA A 111 -4.92 0.21 3.87
C ALA A 111 -5.94 1.00 4.69
N GLN A 112 -5.54 1.58 5.82
CA GLN A 112 -6.41 2.45 6.62
C GLN A 112 -6.82 3.71 5.85
N ILE A 113 -5.89 4.34 5.15
CA ILE A 113 -6.14 5.55 4.36
C ILE A 113 -7.12 5.24 3.21
N LYS A 114 -6.93 4.14 2.51
CA LYS A 114 -7.85 3.70 1.44
C LYS A 114 -9.27 3.46 1.94
N LYS A 115 -9.41 2.88 3.12
CA LYS A 115 -10.74 2.67 3.76
C LYS A 115 -11.47 3.98 4.05
N SER A 116 -10.75 5.07 4.23
CA SER A 116 -11.34 6.40 4.47
C SER A 116 -11.84 7.09 3.20
N GLY A 117 -11.62 6.48 2.02
CA GLY A 117 -12.06 7.00 0.72
C GLY A 117 -10.96 7.67 -0.11
N ILE A 118 -9.74 7.76 0.41
CA ILE A 118 -8.58 8.29 -0.31
C ILE A 118 -7.98 7.15 -1.14
N VAL A 119 -8.05 7.24 -2.46
CA VAL A 119 -7.65 6.15 -3.37
C VAL A 119 -6.23 6.27 -3.90
N ASP A 120 -5.69 7.47 -4.00
CA ASP A 120 -4.37 7.75 -4.59
C ASP A 120 -3.28 7.69 -3.52
N VAL A 121 -3.07 6.52 -2.98
CA VAL A 121 -2.16 6.23 -1.86
C VAL A 121 -1.20 5.12 -2.24
N TYR A 122 0.08 5.35 -1.98
CA TYR A 122 1.16 4.44 -2.32
C TYR A 122 2.06 4.19 -1.12
N SER A 123 2.59 2.97 -1.01
CA SER A 123 3.61 2.62 -0.03
C SER A 123 5.00 2.71 -0.68
N LEU A 124 5.96 3.32 0.01
CA LEU A 124 7.35 3.33 -0.43
C LEU A 124 7.97 1.95 -0.17
N SER A 125 8.31 1.25 -1.23
CA SER A 125 8.95 -0.08 -1.15
C SER A 125 10.29 0.02 -0.47
N GLY A 126 10.50 -0.81 0.55
CA GLY A 126 11.72 -0.78 1.37
C GLY A 126 11.83 0.41 2.33
N GLY A 127 10.84 1.30 2.36
CA GLY A 127 10.76 2.42 3.30
C GLY A 127 11.94 3.38 3.25
N LEU A 128 12.25 3.98 4.38
CA LEU A 128 13.36 4.93 4.50
C LEU A 128 14.70 4.29 4.16
N SER A 129 14.88 3.01 4.44
CA SER A 129 16.12 2.29 4.10
C SER A 129 16.37 2.30 2.60
N ALA A 130 15.38 2.02 1.77
CA ALA A 130 15.51 2.07 0.30
C ALA A 130 15.75 3.49 -0.21
N TRP A 131 15.14 4.49 0.42
CA TRP A 131 15.36 5.91 0.11
C TRP A 131 16.80 6.31 0.34
N GLN A 132 17.39 5.90 1.47
CA GLN A 132 18.79 6.16 1.81
C GLN A 132 19.76 5.39 0.92
N GLU A 133 19.46 4.14 0.57
CA GLU A 133 20.27 3.34 -0.37
C GLU A 133 20.30 3.95 -1.76
N ALA A 134 19.26 4.66 -2.15
CA ALA A 134 19.22 5.43 -3.40
C ALA A 134 19.94 6.78 -3.31
N ASN A 135 20.63 7.07 -2.21
CA ASN A 135 21.35 8.31 -1.94
C ASN A 135 20.48 9.57 -1.98
N LEU A 136 19.22 9.43 -1.63
CA LEU A 136 18.27 10.54 -1.57
C LEU A 136 18.37 11.27 -0.22
N PRO A 137 18.06 12.56 -0.17
CA PRO A 137 18.29 13.36 1.04
C PRO A 137 17.33 13.01 2.17
N VAL A 138 17.83 13.12 3.39
CA VAL A 138 17.06 13.04 4.64
C VAL A 138 17.22 14.33 5.43
N SER A 139 16.17 14.74 6.11
CA SER A 139 16.15 15.92 6.96
C SER A 139 15.98 15.52 8.43
N ARG A 140 16.52 16.35 9.34
CA ARG A 140 16.29 16.25 10.79
C ARG A 140 15.49 17.43 11.32
N LYS A 141 15.06 18.33 10.43
CA LYS A 141 14.26 19.49 10.80
C LYS A 141 12.80 19.09 11.00
N LYS A 142 12.15 19.64 12.02
CA LYS A 142 10.69 19.58 12.14
C LYS A 142 10.06 20.26 10.92
N SER A 143 9.12 19.56 10.31
CA SER A 143 8.25 20.12 9.27
C SER A 143 7.14 20.97 9.89
#